data_e7aa94a5d376938f3b2530e5eac8b20e
#
_entry.id   e7aa94a5d376938f3b2530e5eac8b20e
#
_cell.length_a   1.000
_cell.length_b   1.000
_cell.length_c   1.000
_cell.angle_alpha   90.00
_cell.angle_beta   90.00
_cell.angle_gamma   90.00
#
_symmetry.space_group_name_H-M   'P 1'
#
loop_
_entity.id
_entity.type
_entity.pdbx_description
1 polymer ?
#
loop_
_entity_poly.entity_id
_entity_poly.type
_entity_poly.pdbx_seq_one_letter_code
_entity_poly.pdbx_strand_id
1 'polypeptide(L)'
;MSSNEQFNQISPSEFFYRNRDLAGFSNPTRSLYTAVREFVENSLDACDHSGILPNIHMTIKAVDPEKPDPKQYILTVKDNGPGIPSKHVPLAFGTVLYGSKFGLKQARGMFGLGATMAILYGQITTNKSVKVKSNADGKTRFDFEMLLDIQKNKPVIIKKQETPSSEKGLSVSICLDGDYSKAGTKIRDYVYQTSLITPYATISFDDPKGEKFHHKAIIRSMPPAPTIIAPHPYGIDVETIRRMLVDTHYQIPNVDDKMIEKVRKELGMSKKKFTYDEIMKKTEKKWKSLTRPVRVVLSLMSFLEADFEKLQRIRIEDVDLRNNKLVYWDYSTSQTLVAEMDVESHYYKQLANTVQGESLTHFLSKRFQRVGPTAALEFCKFAKFKPETRVGNMSDQELVKLSDALQTYEGF
;
A
#
# COMPACT_ATOMS: atom_id res chain seq x y z
N MET A 1 -35.91 23.99 -24.48
CA MET A 1 -35.51 23.73 -23.10
C MET A 1 -34.04 23.36 -23.16
N SER A 2 -33.11 24.28 -22.85
CA SER A 2 -31.69 24.00 -22.80
C SER A 2 -31.43 23.23 -21.49
N SER A 3 -31.11 21.95 -21.60
CA SER A 3 -30.58 21.17 -20.48
C SER A 3 -29.23 21.76 -20.12
N ASN A 4 -29.15 22.45 -18.99
CA ASN A 4 -27.88 22.75 -18.36
C ASN A 4 -27.24 21.42 -17.92
N GLU A 5 -26.45 20.79 -18.78
CA GLU A 5 -25.62 19.65 -18.41
C GLU A 5 -24.57 20.16 -17.41
N GLN A 6 -24.74 19.84 -16.15
CA GLN A 6 -23.76 20.09 -15.11
C GLN A 6 -22.75 18.92 -15.10
N PHE A 7 -21.51 19.21 -15.41
CA PHE A 7 -20.42 18.24 -15.23
C PHE A 7 -20.12 18.08 -13.73
N ASN A 8 -20.28 16.86 -13.20
CA ASN A 8 -20.05 16.54 -11.80
C ASN A 8 -19.04 15.40 -11.67
N GLN A 9 -18.12 15.55 -10.73
CA GLN A 9 -17.20 14.48 -10.32
C GLN A 9 -17.84 13.69 -9.18
N ILE A 10 -17.84 12.36 -9.26
CA ILE A 10 -18.27 11.47 -8.19
C ILE A 10 -17.08 10.82 -7.50
N SER A 11 -17.23 10.46 -6.22
CA SER A 11 -16.20 9.75 -5.47
C SER A 11 -16.09 8.28 -5.92
N PRO A 12 -14.94 7.60 -5.66
CA PRO A 12 -14.82 6.16 -5.92
C PRO A 12 -15.90 5.33 -5.21
N SER A 13 -16.23 5.66 -3.97
CA SER A 13 -17.29 4.96 -3.22
C SER A 13 -18.67 5.18 -3.83
N GLU A 14 -18.97 6.38 -4.32
CA GLU A 14 -20.22 6.64 -5.01
C GLU A 14 -20.31 5.94 -6.37
N PHE A 15 -19.20 5.87 -7.11
CA PHE A 15 -19.13 5.08 -8.34
C PHE A 15 -19.48 3.61 -8.08
N PHE A 16 -18.86 2.97 -7.10
CA PHE A 16 -19.14 1.59 -6.75
C PHE A 16 -20.50 1.38 -6.06
N TYR A 17 -20.99 2.38 -5.33
CA TYR A 17 -22.38 2.35 -4.84
C TYR A 17 -23.39 2.16 -5.95
N ARG A 18 -23.20 2.85 -7.08
CA ARG A 18 -24.06 2.76 -8.27
C ARG A 18 -23.78 1.52 -9.13
N ASN A 19 -22.55 0.99 -9.08
CA ASN A 19 -22.07 -0.07 -9.95
C ASN A 19 -21.53 -1.28 -9.16
N ARG A 20 -22.29 -1.77 -8.19
CA ARG A 20 -21.92 -2.86 -7.27
C ARG A 20 -21.55 -4.15 -8.00
N ASP A 21 -22.15 -4.41 -9.14
CA ASP A 21 -21.96 -5.61 -9.94
C ASP A 21 -20.52 -5.75 -10.43
N LEU A 22 -19.85 -4.63 -10.72
CA LEU A 22 -18.44 -4.62 -11.14
C LEU A 22 -17.50 -5.21 -10.09
N ALA A 23 -17.83 -5.06 -8.81
CA ALA A 23 -17.06 -5.62 -7.70
C ALA A 23 -17.57 -7.00 -7.24
N GLY A 24 -18.56 -7.59 -7.95
CA GLY A 24 -19.08 -8.91 -7.61
C GLY A 24 -20.22 -8.93 -6.60
N PHE A 25 -20.83 -7.78 -6.29
CA PHE A 25 -21.94 -7.65 -5.34
C PHE A 25 -23.29 -7.43 -6.02
N SER A 26 -23.62 -8.30 -7.00
CA SER A 26 -24.80 -8.17 -7.86
C SER A 26 -26.11 -8.66 -7.22
N ASN A 27 -26.03 -9.67 -6.36
CA ASN A 27 -27.18 -10.25 -5.67
C ASN A 27 -26.78 -10.87 -4.33
N PRO A 28 -27.73 -11.14 -3.39
CA PRO A 28 -27.43 -11.64 -2.07
C PRO A 28 -26.59 -12.92 -2.03
N THR A 29 -26.87 -13.89 -2.92
CA THR A 29 -26.10 -15.15 -3.01
C THR A 29 -24.64 -14.91 -3.34
N ARG A 30 -24.39 -14.14 -4.41
CA ARG A 30 -23.04 -13.83 -4.88
C ARG A 30 -22.31 -12.92 -3.90
N SER A 31 -23.00 -11.94 -3.32
CA SER A 31 -22.41 -10.98 -2.39
C SER A 31 -21.90 -11.64 -1.11
N LEU A 32 -22.67 -12.57 -0.54
CA LEU A 32 -22.23 -13.33 0.63
C LEU A 32 -20.98 -14.16 0.34
N TYR A 33 -20.96 -14.88 -0.78
CA TYR A 33 -19.78 -15.64 -1.22
C TYR A 33 -18.56 -14.72 -1.49
N THR A 34 -18.76 -13.62 -2.18
CA THR A 34 -17.68 -12.66 -2.49
C THR A 34 -17.10 -12.06 -1.20
N ALA A 35 -17.95 -11.66 -0.25
CA ALA A 35 -17.47 -11.11 1.03
C ALA A 35 -16.63 -12.13 1.81
N VAL A 36 -17.03 -13.40 1.84
CA VAL A 36 -16.26 -14.49 2.46
C VAL A 36 -14.88 -14.58 1.80
N ARG A 37 -14.84 -14.66 0.48
CA ARG A 37 -13.61 -14.79 -0.28
C ARG A 37 -12.66 -13.62 0.02
N GLU A 38 -13.14 -12.39 -0.10
CA GLU A 38 -12.32 -11.19 0.08
C GLU A 38 -11.70 -11.09 1.49
N PHE A 39 -12.46 -11.44 2.55
CA PHE A 39 -11.91 -11.38 3.89
C PHE A 39 -10.93 -12.52 4.18
N VAL A 40 -11.19 -13.74 3.72
CA VAL A 40 -10.28 -14.88 3.89
C VAL A 40 -8.99 -14.67 3.11
N GLU A 41 -9.06 -14.21 1.86
CA GLU A 41 -7.89 -13.90 1.03
C GLU A 41 -7.05 -12.78 1.65
N ASN A 42 -7.67 -11.74 2.20
CA ASN A 42 -6.95 -10.67 2.89
C ASN A 42 -6.24 -11.16 4.15
N SER A 43 -6.86 -12.06 4.91
CA SER A 43 -6.26 -12.66 6.10
C SER A 43 -5.07 -13.57 5.75
N LEU A 44 -5.19 -14.39 4.70
CA LEU A 44 -4.08 -15.20 4.18
C LEU A 44 -2.93 -14.32 3.72
N ASP A 45 -3.21 -13.30 2.90
CA ASP A 45 -2.19 -12.39 2.39
C ASP A 45 -1.45 -11.65 3.52
N ALA A 46 -2.17 -11.21 4.56
CA ALA A 46 -1.57 -10.51 5.69
C ALA A 46 -0.60 -11.42 6.46
N CYS A 47 -0.96 -12.69 6.64
CA CYS A 47 -0.10 -13.68 7.28
C CYS A 47 1.09 -14.04 6.39
N ASP A 48 0.85 -14.33 5.10
CA ASP A 48 1.87 -14.72 4.11
C ASP A 48 2.97 -13.65 4.01
N HIS A 49 2.60 -12.37 3.85
CA HIS A 49 3.56 -11.26 3.76
C HIS A 49 4.36 -11.03 5.05
N SER A 50 3.82 -11.45 6.18
CA SER A 50 4.46 -11.28 7.49
C SER A 50 5.23 -12.52 7.95
N GLY A 51 5.23 -13.60 7.17
CA GLY A 51 5.85 -14.86 7.55
C GLY A 51 5.19 -15.54 8.75
N ILE A 52 3.89 -15.31 8.97
CA ILE A 52 3.11 -15.84 10.07
C ILE A 52 2.27 -17.00 9.54
N LEU A 53 2.38 -18.20 10.15
CA LEU A 53 1.51 -19.31 9.81
C LEU A 53 0.05 -18.93 10.08
N PRO A 54 -0.82 -18.93 9.03
CA PRO A 54 -2.19 -18.45 9.17
C PRO A 54 -3.03 -19.32 10.10
N ASN A 55 -3.76 -18.67 11.02
CA ASN A 55 -4.83 -19.27 11.79
C ASN A 55 -6.08 -18.41 11.62
N ILE A 56 -6.98 -18.85 10.75
CA ILE A 56 -8.15 -18.08 10.32
C ILE A 56 -9.40 -18.75 10.86
N HIS A 57 -10.21 -17.96 11.54
CA HIS A 57 -11.53 -18.41 12.01
C HIS A 57 -12.62 -17.55 11.38
N MET A 58 -13.51 -18.21 10.65
CA MET A 58 -14.64 -17.57 9.99
C MET A 58 -15.95 -18.04 10.61
N THR A 59 -16.87 -17.11 10.84
CA THR A 59 -18.25 -17.44 11.27
C THR A 59 -19.26 -16.72 10.40
N ILE A 60 -20.33 -17.41 10.04
CA ILE A 60 -21.52 -16.81 9.43
C ILE A 60 -22.70 -17.12 10.35
N LYS A 61 -23.40 -16.08 10.81
CA LYS A 61 -24.58 -16.22 11.67
C LYS A 61 -25.76 -15.50 11.05
N ALA A 62 -26.93 -16.14 11.03
CA ALA A 62 -28.16 -15.45 10.68
C ALA A 62 -28.49 -14.38 11.73
N VAL A 63 -28.97 -13.21 11.32
CA VAL A 63 -29.44 -12.17 12.24
C VAL A 63 -30.72 -12.62 12.95
N ASP A 64 -31.61 -13.26 12.20
CA ASP A 64 -32.86 -13.84 12.70
C ASP A 64 -32.83 -15.35 12.50
N PRO A 65 -32.20 -16.13 13.38
CA PRO A 65 -32.03 -17.56 13.17
C PRO A 65 -33.36 -18.34 13.25
N GLU A 66 -34.38 -17.78 13.88
CA GLU A 66 -35.72 -18.38 13.99
C GLU A 66 -36.52 -18.33 12.68
N LYS A 67 -36.10 -17.50 11.70
CA LYS A 67 -36.75 -17.43 10.42
C LYS A 67 -36.34 -18.62 9.54
N PRO A 68 -37.30 -19.27 8.82
CA PRO A 68 -36.96 -20.37 7.91
C PRO A 68 -36.01 -19.99 6.80
N ASP A 69 -36.06 -18.75 6.36
CA ASP A 69 -35.25 -18.18 5.27
C ASP A 69 -34.68 -16.82 5.68
N PRO A 70 -33.61 -16.81 6.49
CA PRO A 70 -32.95 -15.57 6.90
C PRO A 70 -32.40 -14.81 5.68
N LYS A 71 -32.57 -13.50 5.68
CA LYS A 71 -32.07 -12.63 4.59
C LYS A 71 -30.81 -11.85 4.97
N GLN A 72 -30.53 -11.75 6.26
CA GLN A 72 -29.39 -11.01 6.76
C GLN A 72 -28.47 -11.91 7.59
N TYR A 73 -27.17 -11.76 7.33
CA TYR A 73 -26.14 -12.54 8.00
C TYR A 73 -25.05 -11.65 8.56
N ILE A 74 -24.49 -12.06 9.68
CA ILE A 74 -23.27 -11.50 10.24
C ILE A 74 -22.11 -12.39 9.81
N LEU A 75 -21.23 -11.88 8.97
CA LEU A 75 -19.96 -12.50 8.61
C LEU A 75 -18.86 -11.91 9.50
N THR A 76 -18.13 -12.79 10.19
CA THR A 76 -16.95 -12.41 10.97
C THR A 76 -15.77 -13.27 10.52
N VAL A 77 -14.63 -12.63 10.22
CA VAL A 77 -13.36 -13.31 9.94
C VAL A 77 -12.33 -12.78 10.92
N LYS A 78 -11.65 -13.68 11.62
CA LYS A 78 -10.55 -13.41 12.56
C LYS A 78 -9.30 -14.12 12.06
N ASP A 79 -8.17 -13.43 12.10
CA ASP A 79 -6.84 -13.99 11.82
C ASP A 79 -5.86 -13.67 12.96
N ASN A 80 -4.71 -14.35 12.92
CA ASN A 80 -3.57 -14.13 13.80
C ASN A 80 -2.43 -13.37 13.11
N GLY A 81 -2.74 -12.65 12.04
CA GLY A 81 -1.78 -11.89 11.26
C GLY A 81 -1.14 -10.72 12.04
N PRO A 82 -0.42 -9.83 11.34
CA PRO A 82 0.30 -8.72 11.97
C PRO A 82 -0.64 -7.68 12.58
N GLY A 83 -1.96 -7.73 12.30
CA GLY A 83 -2.89 -6.65 12.62
C GLY A 83 -2.62 -5.38 11.78
N ILE A 84 -3.43 -4.36 12.00
CA ILE A 84 -3.31 -3.05 11.35
C ILE A 84 -3.11 -1.99 12.44
N PRO A 85 -2.09 -1.12 12.36
CA PRO A 85 -1.91 -0.03 13.33
C PRO A 85 -3.17 0.84 13.42
N SER A 86 -3.57 1.25 14.62
CA SER A 86 -4.86 1.91 14.89
C SER A 86 -5.13 3.12 14.00
N LYS A 87 -4.10 3.88 13.64
CA LYS A 87 -4.20 5.05 12.75
C LYS A 87 -4.64 4.72 11.32
N HIS A 88 -4.37 3.49 10.86
CA HIS A 88 -4.68 3.04 9.51
C HIS A 88 -5.99 2.24 9.41
N VAL A 89 -6.51 1.71 10.53
CA VAL A 89 -7.75 0.90 10.53
C VAL A 89 -8.92 1.64 9.90
N PRO A 90 -9.23 2.89 10.28
CA PRO A 90 -10.36 3.60 9.67
C PRO A 90 -10.23 3.76 8.16
N LEU A 91 -9.04 4.11 7.67
CA LEU A 91 -8.80 4.28 6.24
C LEU A 91 -8.87 2.96 5.48
N ALA A 92 -8.32 1.87 6.05
CA ALA A 92 -8.30 0.57 5.41
C ALA A 92 -9.69 -0.05 5.21
N PHE A 93 -10.66 0.30 6.06
CA PHE A 93 -12.02 -0.25 6.01
C PHE A 93 -13.11 0.77 5.69
N GLY A 94 -12.78 2.05 5.69
CA GLY A 94 -13.72 3.14 5.44
C GLY A 94 -13.37 4.04 4.24
N THR A 95 -12.40 3.63 3.40
CA THR A 95 -12.02 4.36 2.19
C THR A 95 -11.81 3.38 1.05
N VAL A 96 -12.56 3.53 -0.02
CA VAL A 96 -12.43 2.73 -1.24
C VAL A 96 -11.14 3.13 -1.97
N LEU A 97 -10.40 2.17 -2.53
CA LEU A 97 -9.10 2.36 -3.16
C LEU A 97 -7.99 2.81 -2.19
N TYR A 98 -8.10 2.44 -0.92
CA TYR A 98 -7.03 2.61 0.05
C TYR A 98 -6.43 1.26 0.43
N GLY A 99 -5.11 1.11 0.33
CA GLY A 99 -4.42 -0.14 0.65
C GLY A 99 -2.91 -0.05 0.46
N SER A 100 -2.21 -1.06 0.96
CA SER A 100 -0.75 -1.19 0.86
C SER A 100 -0.29 -2.16 -0.24
N LYS A 101 -1.22 -2.81 -0.95
CA LYS A 101 -0.93 -3.92 -1.88
C LYS A 101 -0.86 -3.52 -3.35
N PHE A 102 -1.08 -2.26 -3.71
CA PHE A 102 -1.13 -1.80 -5.11
C PHE A 102 0.15 -2.06 -5.91
N GLY A 103 1.29 -2.12 -5.24
CA GLY A 103 2.59 -2.44 -5.87
C GLY A 103 2.93 -3.94 -5.90
N LEU A 104 2.11 -4.80 -5.29
CA LEU A 104 2.39 -6.23 -5.20
C LEU A 104 1.88 -6.96 -6.45
N LYS A 105 2.74 -7.73 -7.11
CA LYS A 105 2.37 -8.48 -8.33
C LYS A 105 1.75 -9.86 -8.04
N GLN A 106 1.88 -10.36 -6.81
CA GLN A 106 1.47 -11.71 -6.43
C GLN A 106 0.79 -11.69 -5.06
N ALA A 107 -0.30 -10.93 -4.95
CA ALA A 107 -1.23 -10.97 -3.84
C ALA A 107 -2.60 -11.42 -4.36
N ARG A 108 -3.40 -12.08 -3.51
CA ARG A 108 -4.77 -12.50 -3.86
C ARG A 108 -5.68 -11.28 -4.05
N GLY A 109 -5.49 -10.24 -3.20
CA GLY A 109 -6.21 -8.97 -3.29
C GLY A 109 -5.28 -7.80 -3.64
N MET A 110 -5.32 -7.32 -4.90
CA MET A 110 -4.42 -6.26 -5.38
C MET A 110 -5.07 -4.87 -5.48
N PHE A 111 -6.38 -4.79 -5.58
CA PHE A 111 -7.06 -3.54 -5.97
C PHE A 111 -7.52 -2.66 -4.79
N GLY A 112 -7.37 -3.12 -3.54
CA GLY A 112 -7.87 -2.38 -2.37
C GLY A 112 -9.39 -2.15 -2.39
N LEU A 113 -10.13 -3.02 -3.09
CA LEU A 113 -11.57 -2.91 -3.30
C LEU A 113 -12.36 -3.94 -2.49
N GLY A 114 -11.88 -5.18 -2.38
CA GLY A 114 -12.70 -6.31 -1.94
C GLY A 114 -13.33 -6.13 -0.56
N ALA A 115 -12.53 -5.86 0.46
CA ALA A 115 -13.04 -5.67 1.82
C ALA A 115 -13.94 -4.42 1.93
N THR A 116 -13.53 -3.30 1.32
CA THR A 116 -14.31 -2.05 1.37
C THR A 116 -15.62 -2.18 0.60
N MET A 117 -15.65 -2.94 -0.49
CA MET A 117 -16.89 -3.23 -1.24
C MET A 117 -17.83 -4.16 -0.47
N ALA A 118 -17.32 -5.16 0.25
CA ALA A 118 -18.13 -6.00 1.14
C ALA A 118 -18.76 -5.16 2.27
N ILE A 119 -17.99 -4.23 2.85
CA ILE A 119 -18.47 -3.30 3.88
C ILE A 119 -19.52 -2.36 3.32
N LEU A 120 -19.26 -1.76 2.17
CA LEU A 120 -20.20 -0.86 1.50
C LEU A 120 -21.52 -1.58 1.17
N TYR A 121 -21.45 -2.81 0.63
CA TYR A 121 -22.63 -3.62 0.37
C TYR A 121 -23.41 -3.92 1.66
N GLY A 122 -22.72 -4.34 2.71
CA GLY A 122 -23.34 -4.57 4.03
C GLY A 122 -24.02 -3.31 4.58
N GLN A 123 -23.35 -2.17 4.52
CA GLN A 123 -23.90 -0.89 4.96
C GLN A 123 -25.17 -0.50 4.17
N ILE A 124 -25.15 -0.64 2.84
CA ILE A 124 -26.26 -0.27 1.97
C ILE A 124 -27.48 -1.17 2.23
N THR A 125 -27.25 -2.47 2.41
CA THR A 125 -28.36 -3.45 2.49
C THR A 125 -28.93 -3.57 3.90
N THR A 126 -28.15 -3.25 4.94
CA THR A 126 -28.57 -3.46 6.32
C THR A 126 -28.58 -2.21 7.19
N ASN A 127 -28.04 -1.10 6.69
CA ASN A 127 -27.81 0.13 7.46
C ASN A 127 -26.96 -0.08 8.73
N LYS A 128 -26.12 -1.13 8.77
CA LYS A 128 -25.28 -1.45 9.92
C LYS A 128 -23.84 -1.09 9.68
N SER A 129 -23.15 -0.74 10.77
CA SER A 129 -21.73 -0.41 10.80
C SER A 129 -20.85 -1.65 10.67
N VAL A 130 -19.64 -1.49 10.15
CA VAL A 130 -18.58 -2.50 10.26
C VAL A 130 -17.94 -2.43 11.65
N LYS A 131 -17.60 -3.58 12.21
CA LYS A 131 -16.84 -3.71 13.46
C LYS A 131 -15.49 -4.32 13.15
N VAL A 132 -14.41 -3.63 13.54
CA VAL A 132 -13.05 -4.08 13.33
C VAL A 132 -12.30 -4.08 14.65
N LYS A 133 -11.65 -5.21 14.96
CA LYS A 133 -10.75 -5.34 16.10
C LYS A 133 -9.35 -5.60 15.56
N SER A 134 -8.39 -4.80 15.97
CA SER A 134 -7.01 -4.93 15.50
C SER A 134 -6.03 -4.78 16.65
N ASN A 135 -5.03 -5.65 16.68
CA ASN A 135 -3.88 -5.57 17.56
C ASN A 135 -2.60 -5.81 16.75
N ALA A 136 -1.85 -4.74 16.52
CA ALA A 136 -0.61 -4.79 15.73
C ALA A 136 0.66 -4.84 16.61
N ASP A 137 0.62 -4.29 17.81
CA ASP A 137 1.77 -4.19 18.71
C ASP A 137 1.92 -5.36 19.69
N GLY A 138 0.87 -6.17 19.85
CA GLY A 138 0.81 -7.25 20.84
C GLY A 138 0.64 -6.74 22.27
N LYS A 139 0.15 -5.51 22.45
CA LYS A 139 -0.09 -4.91 23.76
C LYS A 139 -1.50 -4.35 23.88
N THR A 140 -1.99 -3.70 22.81
CA THR A 140 -3.28 -3.00 22.84
C THR A 140 -4.12 -3.41 21.62
N ARG A 141 -5.33 -3.90 21.89
CA ARG A 141 -6.35 -4.11 20.89
C ARG A 141 -7.22 -2.87 20.74
N PHE A 142 -7.39 -2.43 19.53
CA PHE A 142 -8.28 -1.33 19.17
C PHE A 142 -9.55 -1.88 18.53
N ASP A 143 -10.68 -1.57 19.13
CA ASP A 143 -12.01 -1.96 18.64
C ASP A 143 -12.66 -0.73 18.01
N PHE A 144 -12.96 -0.80 16.71
CA PHE A 144 -13.61 0.24 15.95
C PHE A 144 -15.01 -0.19 15.51
N GLU A 145 -15.95 0.74 15.58
CA GLU A 145 -17.24 0.67 14.90
C GLU A 145 -17.36 1.88 13.98
N MET A 146 -17.59 1.64 12.68
CA MET A 146 -17.53 2.72 11.70
C MET A 146 -18.45 2.49 10.50
N LEU A 147 -18.77 3.59 9.81
CA LEU A 147 -19.44 3.65 8.53
C LEU A 147 -18.53 4.25 7.48
N LEU A 148 -18.85 4.04 6.21
CA LEU A 148 -18.22 4.68 5.08
C LEU A 148 -19.09 5.83 4.59
N ASP A 149 -18.57 7.08 4.58
CA ASP A 149 -19.21 8.20 3.92
C ASP A 149 -19.05 8.03 2.39
N ILE A 150 -20.14 7.66 1.74
CA ILE A 150 -20.15 7.32 0.32
C ILE A 150 -19.79 8.52 -0.55
N GLN A 151 -20.27 9.71 -0.19
CA GLN A 151 -20.02 10.93 -0.98
C GLN A 151 -18.58 11.39 -0.89
N LYS A 152 -18.00 11.33 0.32
CA LYS A 152 -16.64 11.82 0.59
C LYS A 152 -15.57 10.75 0.46
N ASN A 153 -15.95 9.48 0.33
CA ASN A 153 -15.04 8.34 0.39
C ASN A 153 -14.12 8.37 1.64
N LYS A 154 -14.73 8.57 2.81
CA LYS A 154 -14.02 8.71 4.09
C LYS A 154 -14.68 7.87 5.19
N PRO A 155 -13.89 7.36 6.17
CA PRO A 155 -14.45 6.67 7.32
C PRO A 155 -15.20 7.65 8.25
N VAL A 156 -16.33 7.19 8.79
CA VAL A 156 -17.06 7.83 9.89
C VAL A 156 -16.95 6.90 11.10
N ILE A 157 -16.14 7.27 12.07
CA ILE A 157 -15.94 6.50 13.29
C ILE A 157 -17.09 6.77 14.25
N ILE A 158 -17.88 5.71 14.57
CA ILE A 158 -18.96 5.80 15.55
C ILE A 158 -18.41 5.54 16.95
N LYS A 159 -17.56 4.54 17.09
CA LYS A 159 -16.97 4.15 18.37
C LYS A 159 -15.53 3.69 18.18
N LYS A 160 -14.66 4.09 19.11
CA LYS A 160 -13.30 3.57 19.27
C LYS A 160 -13.10 3.20 20.72
N GLN A 161 -12.58 2.00 20.97
CA GLN A 161 -12.26 1.50 22.29
C GLN A 161 -10.88 0.84 22.28
N GLU A 162 -10.16 0.98 23.38
CA GLU A 162 -8.84 0.38 23.58
C GLU A 162 -8.90 -0.63 24.71
N THR A 163 -8.32 -1.80 24.52
CA THR A 163 -8.32 -2.88 25.51
C THR A 163 -6.93 -3.53 25.53
N PRO A 164 -6.30 -3.72 26.69
CA PRO A 164 -5.07 -4.48 26.80
C PRO A 164 -5.25 -5.91 26.23
N SER A 165 -4.33 -6.36 25.38
CA SER A 165 -4.37 -7.69 24.79
C SER A 165 -3.00 -8.06 24.22
N SER A 166 -2.55 -9.28 24.51
CA SER A 166 -1.32 -9.84 23.94
C SER A 166 -1.52 -10.55 22.60
N GLU A 167 -2.77 -10.88 22.22
CA GLU A 167 -3.07 -11.56 20.97
C GLU A 167 -3.02 -10.59 19.80
N LYS A 168 -2.03 -10.77 18.90
CA LYS A 168 -1.98 -10.06 17.62
C LYS A 168 -3.00 -10.58 16.65
N GLY A 169 -3.39 -9.75 15.68
CA GLY A 169 -4.27 -10.15 14.60
C GLY A 169 -5.34 -9.12 14.30
N LEU A 170 -6.22 -9.52 13.41
CA LEU A 170 -7.35 -8.72 12.95
C LEU A 170 -8.64 -9.52 13.04
N SER A 171 -9.74 -8.85 13.37
CA SER A 171 -11.08 -9.41 13.25
C SER A 171 -11.99 -8.37 12.61
N VAL A 172 -12.64 -8.74 11.53
CA VAL A 172 -13.62 -7.90 10.81
C VAL A 172 -14.98 -8.55 10.86
N SER A 173 -16.00 -7.79 11.21
CA SER A 173 -17.39 -8.26 11.27
C SER A 173 -18.30 -7.28 10.54
N ILE A 174 -19.06 -7.78 9.57
CA ILE A 174 -20.08 -7.04 8.83
C ILE A 174 -21.42 -7.73 8.88
N CYS A 175 -22.48 -6.95 8.82
CA CYS A 175 -23.82 -7.45 8.53
C CYS A 175 -24.14 -7.15 7.06
N LEU A 176 -24.68 -8.11 6.34
CA LEU A 176 -25.04 -7.96 4.93
C LEU A 176 -26.25 -8.80 4.56
N ASP A 177 -26.96 -8.39 3.52
CA ASP A 177 -27.96 -9.24 2.88
C ASP A 177 -27.29 -10.41 2.20
N GLY A 178 -27.81 -11.61 2.40
CA GLY A 178 -27.27 -12.85 1.90
C GLY A 178 -28.35 -13.90 1.67
N ASP A 179 -28.02 -14.92 0.90
CA ASP A 179 -28.81 -16.13 0.73
C ASP A 179 -27.90 -17.34 0.94
N TYR A 180 -27.80 -17.77 2.20
CA TYR A 180 -26.93 -18.91 2.55
C TYR A 180 -27.51 -20.23 2.02
N SER A 181 -28.82 -20.33 1.80
CA SER A 181 -29.43 -21.54 1.27
C SER A 181 -28.86 -21.89 -0.12
N LYS A 182 -28.59 -20.86 -0.94
CA LYS A 182 -28.00 -20.99 -2.29
C LYS A 182 -26.47 -20.85 -2.28
N ALA A 183 -25.90 -20.01 -1.42
CA ALA A 183 -24.46 -19.75 -1.39
C ALA A 183 -23.67 -20.79 -0.57
N GLY A 184 -24.31 -21.48 0.38
CA GLY A 184 -23.64 -22.27 1.41
C GLY A 184 -22.73 -23.37 0.87
N THR A 185 -23.19 -24.13 -0.14
CA THR A 185 -22.36 -25.18 -0.79
C THR A 185 -21.10 -24.56 -1.38
N LYS A 186 -21.25 -23.48 -2.16
CA LYS A 186 -20.12 -22.80 -2.79
C LYS A 186 -19.14 -22.20 -1.79
N ILE A 187 -19.64 -21.70 -0.64
CA ILE A 187 -18.80 -21.18 0.44
C ILE A 187 -18.02 -22.32 1.09
N ARG A 188 -18.65 -23.45 1.40
CA ARG A 188 -17.96 -24.63 1.96
C ARG A 188 -16.91 -25.18 1.01
N ASP A 189 -17.23 -25.31 -0.27
CA ASP A 189 -16.29 -25.75 -1.30
C ASP A 189 -15.09 -24.83 -1.38
N TYR A 190 -15.30 -23.52 -1.36
CA TYR A 190 -14.23 -22.53 -1.35
C TYR A 190 -13.32 -22.68 -0.13
N VAL A 191 -13.89 -22.80 1.07
CA VAL A 191 -13.12 -22.98 2.32
C VAL A 191 -12.31 -24.27 2.26
N TYR A 192 -12.92 -25.36 1.80
CA TYR A 192 -12.26 -26.65 1.65
C TYR A 192 -11.11 -26.59 0.64
N GLN A 193 -11.35 -26.07 -0.58
CA GLN A 193 -10.34 -25.91 -1.60
C GLN A 193 -9.19 -25.00 -1.14
N THR A 194 -9.53 -23.90 -0.46
CA THR A 194 -8.52 -22.99 0.10
C THR A 194 -7.65 -23.72 1.12
N SER A 195 -8.21 -24.56 1.98
CA SER A 195 -7.44 -25.34 2.95
C SER A 195 -6.49 -26.36 2.28
N LEU A 196 -6.87 -26.91 1.14
CA LEU A 196 -6.02 -27.84 0.39
C LEU A 196 -4.81 -27.13 -0.28
N ILE A 197 -5.04 -25.97 -0.86
CA ILE A 197 -3.98 -25.21 -1.56
C ILE A 197 -3.10 -24.39 -0.62
N THR A 198 -3.51 -24.23 0.65
CA THR A 198 -2.73 -23.58 1.71
C THR A 198 -2.49 -24.54 2.89
N PRO A 199 -1.76 -25.64 2.69
CA PRO A 199 -1.61 -26.71 3.71
C PRO A 199 -0.86 -26.26 4.98
N TYR A 200 -0.28 -25.07 4.96
CA TYR A 200 0.36 -24.40 6.10
C TYR A 200 -0.60 -23.54 6.92
N ALA A 201 -1.86 -23.37 6.48
CA ALA A 201 -2.87 -22.60 7.19
C ALA A 201 -3.80 -23.48 8.01
N THR A 202 -4.15 -23.03 9.21
CA THR A 202 -5.26 -23.57 9.99
C THR A 202 -6.51 -22.74 9.67
N ILE A 203 -7.55 -23.37 9.15
CA ILE A 203 -8.79 -22.69 8.76
C ILE A 203 -9.97 -23.34 9.48
N SER A 204 -10.75 -22.52 10.19
CA SER A 204 -11.98 -22.93 10.87
C SER A 204 -13.16 -22.16 10.33
N PHE A 205 -14.28 -22.82 10.13
CA PHE A 205 -15.52 -22.22 9.69
C PHE A 205 -16.72 -22.76 10.46
N ASP A 206 -17.47 -21.87 11.08
CA ASP A 206 -18.75 -22.14 11.71
C ASP A 206 -19.87 -21.57 10.84
N ASP A 207 -20.70 -22.42 10.28
CA ASP A 207 -21.78 -22.03 9.37
C ASP A 207 -23.09 -21.69 10.12
N PRO A 208 -24.04 -21.00 9.48
CA PRO A 208 -25.29 -20.62 10.15
C PRO A 208 -26.25 -21.80 10.41
N LYS A 209 -25.96 -23.00 9.91
CA LYS A 209 -26.73 -24.22 10.17
C LYS A 209 -26.17 -25.04 11.33
N GLY A 210 -25.05 -24.55 11.94
CA GLY A 210 -24.39 -25.23 13.05
C GLY A 210 -23.34 -26.24 12.62
N GLU A 211 -23.08 -26.38 11.31
CA GLU A 211 -21.97 -27.22 10.83
C GLU A 211 -20.64 -26.52 11.09
N LYS A 212 -19.62 -27.30 11.47
CA LYS A 212 -18.29 -26.82 11.75
C LYS A 212 -17.28 -27.50 10.86
N PHE A 213 -16.47 -26.69 10.18
CA PHE A 213 -15.31 -27.14 9.43
C PHE A 213 -14.04 -26.72 10.17
N HIS A 214 -13.10 -27.66 10.30
CA HIS A 214 -11.80 -27.36 10.89
C HIS A 214 -10.71 -28.12 10.13
N HIS A 215 -9.85 -27.39 9.48
CA HIS A 215 -8.65 -27.89 8.84
C HIS A 215 -7.42 -27.40 9.59
N LYS A 216 -6.69 -28.32 10.20
CA LYS A 216 -5.43 -27.99 10.88
C LYS A 216 -4.29 -27.98 9.87
N ALA A 217 -3.39 -27.04 9.99
CA ALA A 217 -2.18 -26.96 9.18
C ALA A 217 -1.39 -28.29 9.24
N ILE A 218 -1.07 -28.84 8.07
CA ILE A 218 -0.30 -30.09 7.90
C ILE A 218 1.19 -29.75 7.82
N ILE A 219 1.52 -28.62 7.17
CA ILE A 219 2.89 -28.13 7.01
C ILE A 219 3.13 -27.02 8.05
N ARG A 220 4.29 -27.06 8.71
CA ARG A 220 4.66 -26.09 9.76
C ARG A 220 5.68 -25.04 9.30
N SER A 221 5.90 -24.92 8.02
CA SER A 221 6.79 -23.93 7.42
C SER A 221 6.05 -23.16 6.34
N MET A 222 6.28 -21.85 6.29
CA MET A 222 5.78 -21.02 5.19
C MET A 222 6.48 -21.39 3.90
N PRO A 223 5.77 -21.42 2.76
CA PRO A 223 6.44 -21.48 1.46
C PRO A 223 7.35 -20.25 1.29
N PRO A 224 8.44 -20.35 0.53
CA PRO A 224 9.28 -19.20 0.23
C PRO A 224 8.44 -18.11 -0.46
N ALA A 225 8.71 -16.85 -0.11
CA ALA A 225 8.06 -15.73 -0.78
C ALA A 225 8.30 -15.81 -2.30
N PRO A 226 7.28 -15.56 -3.13
CA PRO A 226 7.44 -15.61 -4.57
C PRO A 226 8.47 -14.58 -5.03
N THR A 227 9.40 -15.00 -5.88
CA THR A 227 10.38 -14.11 -6.51
C THR A 227 9.71 -13.32 -7.65
N ILE A 228 9.81 -12.00 -7.58
CA ILE A 228 9.36 -11.15 -8.68
C ILE A 228 10.36 -11.30 -9.83
N ILE A 229 9.92 -11.88 -10.93
CA ILE A 229 10.70 -11.94 -12.17
C ILE A 229 10.62 -10.57 -12.85
N ALA A 230 11.77 -10.01 -13.23
CA ALA A 230 11.81 -8.80 -14.01
C ALA A 230 11.03 -8.99 -15.33
N PRO A 231 10.25 -8.02 -15.80
CA PRO A 231 9.51 -8.16 -17.04
C PRO A 231 10.46 -8.21 -18.24
N HIS A 232 9.98 -8.82 -19.33
CA HIS A 232 10.67 -8.73 -20.62
C HIS A 232 10.51 -7.29 -21.16
N PRO A 233 11.54 -6.71 -21.82
CA PRO A 233 11.44 -5.34 -22.34
C PRO A 233 10.33 -5.17 -23.38
N TYR A 234 10.10 -6.18 -24.19
CA TYR A 234 9.05 -6.18 -25.21
C TYR A 234 7.66 -6.10 -24.58
N GLY A 235 6.84 -5.18 -25.06
CA GLY A 235 5.47 -5.00 -24.58
C GLY A 235 5.33 -4.12 -23.31
N ILE A 236 6.40 -3.41 -22.92
CA ILE A 236 6.36 -2.46 -21.81
C ILE A 236 5.82 -1.11 -22.28
N ASP A 237 4.70 -0.68 -21.69
CA ASP A 237 4.12 0.63 -21.94
C ASP A 237 4.79 1.75 -21.12
N VAL A 238 4.51 2.99 -21.52
CA VAL A 238 5.08 4.21 -20.90
C VAL A 238 4.75 4.30 -19.41
N GLU A 239 3.53 3.93 -19.02
CA GLU A 239 3.09 4.00 -17.62
C GLU A 239 3.83 2.98 -16.75
N THR A 240 4.08 1.78 -17.29
CA THR A 240 4.90 0.76 -16.61
C THR A 240 6.33 1.27 -16.43
N ILE A 241 6.92 1.91 -17.44
CA ILE A 241 8.25 2.55 -17.31
C ILE A 241 8.21 3.62 -16.21
N ARG A 242 7.20 4.51 -16.19
CA ARG A 242 7.06 5.54 -15.15
C ARG A 242 7.03 4.93 -13.74
N ARG A 243 6.24 3.87 -13.52
CA ARG A 243 6.20 3.17 -12.23
C ARG A 243 7.54 2.58 -11.85
N MET A 244 8.24 1.95 -12.81
CA MET A 244 9.60 1.47 -12.56
C MET A 244 10.57 2.59 -12.21
N LEU A 245 10.40 3.77 -12.79
CA LEU A 245 11.22 4.94 -12.47
C LEU A 245 10.97 5.47 -11.07
N VAL A 246 9.72 5.49 -10.60
CA VAL A 246 9.39 5.83 -9.21
C VAL A 246 10.14 4.92 -8.24
N ASP A 247 10.24 3.62 -8.55
CA ASP A 247 11.01 2.67 -7.74
C ASP A 247 12.53 2.88 -7.83
N THR A 248 13.03 3.60 -8.84
CA THR A 248 14.47 3.95 -8.98
C THR A 248 14.84 5.23 -8.24
N HIS A 249 13.85 6.05 -7.88
CA HIS A 249 14.10 7.23 -7.06
C HIS A 249 14.75 6.79 -5.76
N TYR A 250 15.82 7.47 -5.40
CA TYR A 250 16.46 7.25 -4.12
C TYR A 250 15.43 7.51 -3.02
N GLN A 251 15.06 6.46 -2.30
CA GLN A 251 14.16 6.63 -1.15
C GLN A 251 14.84 7.55 -0.15
N ILE A 252 14.26 8.73 0.03
CA ILE A 252 14.75 9.67 1.01
C ILE A 252 14.60 9.00 2.38
N PRO A 253 15.69 8.83 3.14
CA PRO A 253 15.63 8.13 4.40
C PRO A 253 14.71 8.88 5.36
N ASN A 254 13.86 8.15 6.08
CA ASN A 254 13.15 8.73 7.20
C ASN A 254 14.15 9.31 8.20
N VAL A 255 13.90 10.52 8.65
CA VAL A 255 14.76 11.19 9.65
C VAL A 255 14.31 10.76 11.04
N ASP A 256 14.57 9.49 11.37
CA ASP A 256 14.37 8.92 12.69
C ASP A 256 15.58 9.17 13.61
N ASP A 257 15.47 8.79 14.87
CA ASP A 257 16.56 8.95 15.85
C ASP A 257 17.86 8.27 15.42
N LYS A 258 17.77 7.14 14.71
CA LYS A 258 18.96 6.42 14.19
C LYS A 258 19.66 7.22 13.09
N MET A 259 18.87 7.86 12.22
CA MET A 259 19.43 8.70 11.16
C MET A 259 20.06 9.97 11.75
N ILE A 260 19.45 10.60 12.74
CA ILE A 260 20.00 11.76 13.44
C ILE A 260 21.30 11.38 14.13
N GLU A 261 21.36 10.24 14.81
CA GLU A 261 22.59 9.77 15.47
C GLU A 261 23.70 9.52 14.44
N LYS A 262 23.36 8.95 13.28
CA LYS A 262 24.29 8.78 12.16
C LYS A 262 24.84 10.12 11.65
N VAL A 263 23.96 11.12 11.44
CA VAL A 263 24.36 12.47 11.03
C VAL A 263 25.31 13.09 12.06
N ARG A 264 24.95 13.00 13.33
CA ARG A 264 25.80 13.51 14.43
C ARG A 264 27.17 12.86 14.46
N LYS A 265 27.23 11.53 14.34
CA LYS A 265 28.46 10.77 14.31
C LYS A 265 29.36 11.19 13.15
N GLU A 266 28.83 11.28 11.94
CA GLU A 266 29.61 11.66 10.77
C GLU A 266 30.08 13.13 10.84
N LEU A 267 29.28 14.03 11.39
CA LEU A 267 29.67 15.42 11.63
C LEU A 267 30.62 15.58 12.83
N GLY A 268 30.84 14.54 13.64
CA GLY A 268 31.63 14.60 14.86
C GLY A 268 31.03 15.50 15.93
N MET A 269 29.73 15.35 16.15
CA MET A 269 28.93 16.16 17.07
C MET A 269 28.64 15.35 18.34
N SER A 270 28.95 15.92 19.53
CA SER A 270 28.59 15.32 20.82
C SER A 270 27.08 15.47 21.11
N LYS A 271 26.54 14.77 22.14
CA LYS A 271 25.11 14.70 22.50
C LYS A 271 24.44 16.04 22.93
N LYS A 272 25.04 17.20 22.73
CA LYS A 272 24.43 18.50 23.01
C LYS A 272 23.42 18.89 21.94
N LYS A 273 22.44 19.72 22.29
CA LYS A 273 21.58 20.40 21.30
C LYS A 273 22.44 21.32 20.44
N PHE A 274 22.27 21.26 19.13
CA PHE A 274 22.94 22.11 18.17
C PHE A 274 21.94 22.95 17.46
N THR A 275 22.29 24.22 17.16
CA THR A 275 21.48 25.08 16.31
C THR A 275 21.66 24.70 14.84
N TYR A 276 20.72 25.11 14.00
CA TYR A 276 20.79 24.93 12.55
C TYR A 276 22.12 25.43 11.98
N ASP A 277 22.53 26.65 12.34
CA ASP A 277 23.77 27.26 11.85
C ASP A 277 25.03 26.48 12.24
N GLU A 278 25.07 25.94 13.44
CA GLU A 278 26.20 25.10 13.91
C GLU A 278 26.31 23.81 13.11
N ILE A 279 25.15 23.20 12.77
CA ILE A 279 25.08 21.99 11.97
C ILE A 279 25.57 22.30 10.56
N MET A 280 25.05 23.36 9.93
CA MET A 280 25.38 23.72 8.56
C MET A 280 26.84 24.12 8.39
N LYS A 281 27.41 24.88 9.33
CA LYS A 281 28.85 25.23 9.35
C LYS A 281 29.78 24.01 9.45
N LYS A 282 29.37 22.95 10.18
CA LYS A 282 30.12 21.69 10.23
C LYS A 282 29.91 20.88 8.94
N THR A 283 28.74 20.93 8.37
CA THR A 283 28.37 20.27 7.12
C THR A 283 29.28 20.74 5.98
N GLU A 284 29.46 22.04 5.81
CA GLU A 284 30.33 22.61 4.78
C GLU A 284 31.77 22.09 4.88
N LYS A 285 32.31 22.06 6.11
CA LYS A 285 33.68 21.58 6.35
C LYS A 285 33.88 20.09 6.08
N LYS A 286 32.88 19.27 6.27
CA LYS A 286 32.98 17.81 6.20
C LYS A 286 32.27 17.19 4.98
N TRP A 287 31.64 17.98 4.11
CA TRP A 287 30.77 17.52 3.03
C TRP A 287 31.32 16.33 2.23
N LYS A 288 32.59 16.41 1.82
CA LYS A 288 33.21 15.37 0.98
C LYS A 288 33.36 14.01 1.68
N SER A 289 33.45 13.98 3.00
CA SER A 289 33.60 12.76 3.80
C SER A 289 32.28 12.15 4.27
N LEU A 290 31.14 12.84 4.07
CA LEU A 290 29.84 12.39 4.51
C LEU A 290 29.29 11.29 3.58
N THR A 291 28.56 10.34 4.18
CA THR A 291 27.85 9.32 3.39
C THR A 291 26.65 9.91 2.63
N ARG A 292 26.25 9.24 1.55
CA ARG A 292 25.13 9.67 0.69
C ARG A 292 23.83 9.94 1.49
N PRO A 293 23.34 9.05 2.38
CA PRO A 293 22.14 9.32 3.16
C PRO A 293 22.25 10.57 4.03
N VAL A 294 23.41 10.79 4.66
CA VAL A 294 23.65 11.96 5.50
C VAL A 294 23.64 13.25 4.66
N ARG A 295 24.25 13.23 3.48
CA ARG A 295 24.21 14.38 2.57
C ARG A 295 22.79 14.74 2.14
N VAL A 296 21.93 13.74 1.88
CA VAL A 296 20.52 13.99 1.56
C VAL A 296 19.80 14.67 2.71
N VAL A 297 19.92 14.14 3.93
CA VAL A 297 19.27 14.75 5.11
C VAL A 297 19.74 16.19 5.32
N LEU A 298 21.03 16.46 5.17
CA LEU A 298 21.58 17.81 5.34
C LEU A 298 21.15 18.76 4.22
N SER A 299 20.96 18.25 3.00
CA SER A 299 20.35 19.04 1.91
C SER A 299 18.90 19.41 2.21
N LEU A 300 18.11 18.47 2.72
CA LEU A 300 16.74 18.74 3.16
C LEU A 300 16.68 19.77 4.29
N MET A 301 17.60 19.66 5.26
CA MET A 301 17.74 20.66 6.33
C MET A 301 17.98 22.05 5.77
N SER A 302 18.84 22.17 4.74
CA SER A 302 19.14 23.45 4.09
C SER A 302 17.92 24.05 3.42
N PHE A 303 17.15 23.26 2.64
CA PHE A 303 15.97 23.77 1.91
C PHE A 303 14.81 24.14 2.82
N LEU A 304 14.66 23.44 3.95
CA LEU A 304 13.55 23.65 4.86
C LEU A 304 13.90 24.57 6.02
N GLU A 305 15.15 25.06 6.06
CA GLU A 305 15.71 25.79 7.21
C GLU A 305 15.31 25.10 8.53
N ALA A 306 15.46 23.78 8.54
CA ALA A 306 14.94 22.91 9.57
C ALA A 306 16.06 22.34 10.45
N ASP A 307 15.84 22.31 11.75
CA ASP A 307 16.63 21.52 12.68
C ASP A 307 16.18 20.04 12.69
N PHE A 308 16.83 19.21 13.50
CA PHE A 308 16.47 17.80 13.61
C PHE A 308 15.07 17.56 14.16
N GLU A 309 14.56 18.41 15.06
CA GLU A 309 13.23 18.27 15.65
C GLU A 309 12.16 18.53 14.60
N LYS A 310 12.35 19.54 13.75
CA LYS A 310 11.44 19.85 12.63
C LYS A 310 11.48 18.73 11.58
N LEU A 311 12.65 18.22 11.20
CA LEU A 311 12.75 17.12 10.23
C LEU A 311 12.10 15.82 10.70
N GLN A 312 12.11 15.52 11.99
CA GLN A 312 11.38 14.35 12.54
C GLN A 312 9.86 14.48 12.47
N ARG A 313 9.35 15.70 12.36
CA ARG A 313 7.91 15.99 12.28
C ARG A 313 7.39 16.09 10.86
N ILE A 314 8.23 15.85 9.87
CA ILE A 314 7.83 15.89 8.48
C ILE A 314 8.11 14.55 7.77
N ARG A 315 7.37 14.31 6.70
CA ARG A 315 7.63 13.23 5.77
C ARG A 315 7.75 13.82 4.37
N ILE A 316 8.88 13.61 3.73
CA ILE A 316 9.05 14.01 2.33
C ILE A 316 8.16 13.12 1.47
N GLU A 317 7.31 13.74 0.68
CA GLU A 317 6.39 13.06 -0.23
C GLU A 317 6.93 13.02 -1.64
N ASP A 318 7.52 14.13 -2.11
CA ASP A 318 8.09 14.23 -3.45
C ASP A 318 9.24 15.25 -3.50
N VAL A 319 10.16 15.03 -4.46
CA VAL A 319 11.22 15.97 -4.84
C VAL A 319 11.07 16.27 -6.32
N ASP A 320 10.27 17.27 -6.63
CA ASP A 320 10.02 17.70 -7.99
C ASP A 320 11.18 18.58 -8.51
N LEU A 321 12.16 17.91 -9.11
CA LEU A 321 13.32 18.60 -9.68
C LEU A 321 12.99 19.43 -10.94
N ARG A 322 11.83 19.20 -11.58
CA ARG A 322 11.43 19.95 -12.78
C ARG A 322 10.93 21.34 -12.41
N ASN A 323 10.16 21.41 -11.33
CA ASN A 323 9.61 22.67 -10.82
C ASN A 323 10.40 23.22 -9.63
N ASN A 324 11.51 22.56 -9.25
CA ASN A 324 12.37 22.94 -8.12
C ASN A 324 11.61 22.99 -6.79
N LYS A 325 10.69 22.04 -6.57
CA LYS A 325 9.83 21.98 -5.40
C LYS A 325 10.07 20.72 -4.59
N LEU A 326 10.04 20.91 -3.27
CA LEU A 326 10.05 19.84 -2.29
C LEU A 326 8.66 19.75 -1.66
N VAL A 327 7.97 18.63 -1.83
CA VAL A 327 6.64 18.39 -1.27
C VAL A 327 6.80 17.52 -0.01
N TYR A 328 6.24 17.97 1.09
CA TYR A 328 6.33 17.25 2.37
C TYR A 328 5.06 17.38 3.20
N TRP A 329 4.76 16.33 3.94
CA TRP A 329 3.70 16.31 4.94
C TRP A 329 4.26 16.77 6.27
N ASP A 330 3.61 17.74 6.90
CA ASP A 330 3.93 18.22 8.24
C ASP A 330 2.93 17.65 9.26
N TYR A 331 3.42 16.80 10.16
CA TYR A 331 2.59 16.18 11.20
C TYR A 331 2.09 17.17 12.25
N SER A 332 2.74 18.32 12.41
CA SER A 332 2.33 19.34 13.39
C SER A 332 1.12 20.15 12.92
N THR A 333 1.05 20.42 11.63
CA THR A 333 -0.06 21.15 10.99
C THR A 333 -1.08 20.23 10.32
N SER A 334 -0.75 18.93 10.15
CA SER A 334 -1.55 17.95 9.42
C SER A 334 -1.86 18.38 7.98
N GLN A 335 -0.89 18.97 7.30
CA GLN A 335 -1.02 19.49 5.94
C GLN A 335 0.17 19.07 5.07
N THR A 336 -0.07 18.94 3.76
CA THR A 336 0.99 18.88 2.76
C THR A 336 1.45 20.29 2.45
N LEU A 337 2.74 20.53 2.58
CA LEU A 337 3.39 21.80 2.34
C LEU A 337 4.37 21.68 1.16
N VAL A 338 4.67 22.80 0.52
CA VAL A 338 5.60 22.87 -0.60
C VAL A 338 6.67 23.92 -0.27
N ALA A 339 7.95 23.52 -0.38
CA ALA A 339 9.07 24.45 -0.31
C ALA A 339 9.74 24.57 -1.68
N GLU A 340 10.18 25.78 -2.03
CA GLU A 340 11.00 25.99 -3.20
C GLU A 340 12.46 25.65 -2.90
N MET A 341 13.15 25.04 -3.88
CA MET A 341 14.55 24.68 -3.76
C MET A 341 15.40 25.65 -4.57
N ASP A 342 16.41 26.24 -3.93
CA ASP A 342 17.39 27.08 -4.61
C ASP A 342 18.27 26.25 -5.55
N VAL A 343 18.08 26.40 -6.85
CA VAL A 343 18.79 25.66 -7.92
C VAL A 343 20.28 25.97 -7.99
N GLU A 344 20.71 27.13 -7.56
CA GLU A 344 22.12 27.51 -7.54
C GLU A 344 22.84 26.94 -6.32
N SER A 345 22.11 26.53 -5.32
CA SER A 345 22.65 25.95 -4.10
C SER A 345 23.48 24.70 -4.37
N HIS A 346 24.61 24.57 -3.71
CA HIS A 346 25.39 23.35 -3.69
C HIS A 346 24.56 22.14 -3.22
N TYR A 347 23.65 22.34 -2.28
CA TYR A 347 22.76 21.31 -1.73
C TYR A 347 21.75 20.82 -2.76
N TYR A 348 21.21 21.72 -3.59
CA TYR A 348 20.34 21.35 -4.72
C TYR A 348 21.08 20.42 -5.70
N LYS A 349 22.26 20.81 -6.16
CA LYS A 349 23.06 20.01 -7.09
C LYS A 349 23.37 18.62 -6.52
N GLN A 350 23.60 18.52 -5.25
CA GLN A 350 23.85 17.23 -4.57
C GLN A 350 22.59 16.40 -4.39
N LEU A 351 21.47 17.02 -4.03
CA LEU A 351 20.17 16.34 -3.92
C LEU A 351 19.73 15.86 -5.32
N ALA A 352 19.78 16.71 -6.32
CA ALA A 352 19.47 16.39 -7.71
C ALA A 352 20.30 15.19 -8.19
N ASN A 353 21.62 15.22 -8.04
CA ASN A 353 22.49 14.09 -8.42
C ASN A 353 22.17 12.80 -7.66
N THR A 354 21.57 12.90 -6.49
CA THR A 354 21.20 11.75 -5.68
C THR A 354 19.86 11.17 -6.10
N VAL A 355 18.89 12.03 -6.40
CA VAL A 355 17.50 11.66 -6.72
C VAL A 355 17.31 11.31 -8.20
N GLN A 356 18.18 11.77 -9.09
CA GLN A 356 18.11 11.57 -10.56
C GLN A 356 18.10 10.10 -11.04
N GLY A 357 18.20 9.15 -10.10
CA GLY A 357 18.14 7.74 -10.45
C GLY A 357 19.44 7.20 -11.09
N GLU A 358 19.32 6.02 -11.65
CA GLU A 358 20.39 5.28 -12.28
C GLU A 358 20.58 5.69 -13.77
N SER A 359 21.71 5.32 -14.38
CA SER A 359 21.89 5.50 -15.81
C SER A 359 20.95 4.59 -16.60
N LEU A 360 20.59 4.98 -17.83
CA LEU A 360 19.69 4.19 -18.66
C LEU A 360 20.19 2.76 -18.88
N THR A 361 21.48 2.57 -19.11
CA THR A 361 22.09 1.22 -19.25
C THR A 361 21.94 0.39 -17.98
N HIS A 362 22.14 1.00 -16.81
CA HIS A 362 21.99 0.29 -15.54
C HIS A 362 20.51 -0.04 -15.27
N PHE A 363 19.61 0.90 -15.51
CA PHE A 363 18.16 0.70 -15.43
C PHE A 363 17.70 -0.48 -16.29
N LEU A 364 18.11 -0.50 -17.58
CA LEU A 364 17.74 -1.57 -18.50
C LEU A 364 18.26 -2.93 -18.01
N SER A 365 19.53 -3.02 -17.64
CA SER A 365 20.15 -4.27 -17.20
C SER A 365 19.60 -4.80 -15.88
N LYS A 366 19.13 -3.91 -14.99
CA LYS A 366 18.64 -4.29 -13.67
C LYS A 366 17.14 -4.57 -13.62
N ARG A 367 16.37 -3.88 -14.46
CA ARG A 367 14.91 -3.90 -14.39
C ARG A 367 14.25 -4.84 -15.38
N PHE A 368 14.97 -5.27 -16.40
CA PHE A 368 14.46 -6.19 -17.42
C PHE A 368 15.22 -7.51 -17.44
N GLN A 369 14.48 -8.60 -17.69
CA GLN A 369 15.10 -9.90 -17.90
C GLN A 369 15.80 -9.94 -19.26
N ARG A 370 16.84 -10.76 -19.36
CA ARG A 370 17.64 -10.96 -20.57
C ARG A 370 18.41 -9.74 -21.07
N VAL A 371 18.39 -8.63 -20.38
CA VAL A 371 19.11 -7.41 -20.76
C VAL A 371 20.41 -7.33 -19.97
N GLY A 372 21.50 -7.82 -20.55
CA GLY A 372 22.84 -7.64 -20.00
C GLY A 372 23.40 -6.24 -20.31
N PRO A 373 24.55 -5.86 -19.70
CA PRO A 373 25.17 -4.54 -19.95
C PRO A 373 25.48 -4.29 -21.44
N THR A 374 25.92 -5.29 -22.18
CA THR A 374 26.21 -5.19 -23.62
C THR A 374 24.94 -4.92 -24.42
N ALA A 375 23.88 -5.71 -24.19
CA ALA A 375 22.59 -5.53 -24.86
C ALA A 375 21.99 -4.15 -24.54
N ALA A 376 22.14 -3.66 -23.30
CA ALA A 376 21.68 -2.32 -22.89
C ALA A 376 22.43 -1.20 -23.66
N LEU A 377 23.73 -1.36 -23.89
CA LEU A 377 24.52 -0.41 -24.68
C LEU A 377 24.12 -0.40 -26.17
N GLU A 378 23.91 -1.58 -26.75
CA GLU A 378 23.45 -1.73 -28.13
C GLU A 378 22.05 -1.14 -28.31
N PHE A 379 21.13 -1.42 -27.36
CA PHE A 379 19.81 -0.80 -27.34
C PHE A 379 19.88 0.74 -27.27
N CYS A 380 20.74 1.30 -26.41
CA CYS A 380 20.91 2.74 -26.33
C CYS A 380 21.35 3.36 -27.67
N LYS A 381 22.24 2.68 -28.40
CA LYS A 381 22.65 3.09 -29.77
C LYS A 381 21.46 3.05 -30.74
N PHE A 382 20.71 1.96 -30.74
CA PHE A 382 19.51 1.79 -31.57
C PHE A 382 18.48 2.88 -31.29
N ALA A 383 18.14 3.09 -30.03
CA ALA A 383 17.13 4.04 -29.60
C ALA A 383 17.62 5.51 -29.62
N LYS A 384 18.89 5.74 -29.96
CA LYS A 384 19.55 7.05 -29.98
C LYS A 384 19.46 7.79 -28.64
N PHE A 385 19.74 7.06 -27.55
CA PHE A 385 19.95 7.59 -26.22
C PHE A 385 21.42 7.53 -25.82
N LYS A 386 21.86 8.47 -24.99
CA LYS A 386 23.19 8.37 -24.37
C LYS A 386 23.13 7.30 -23.26
N PRO A 387 24.09 6.37 -23.18
CA PRO A 387 24.11 5.31 -22.17
C PRO A 387 24.04 5.82 -20.73
N GLU A 388 24.65 6.96 -20.47
CA GLU A 388 24.73 7.65 -19.19
C GLU A 388 23.50 8.52 -18.87
N THR A 389 22.52 8.62 -19.78
CA THR A 389 21.28 9.37 -19.54
C THR A 389 20.65 8.92 -18.23
N ARG A 390 20.35 9.88 -17.35
CA ARG A 390 19.71 9.60 -16.06
C ARG A 390 18.22 9.42 -16.28
N VAL A 391 17.70 8.25 -15.94
CA VAL A 391 16.29 7.91 -16.20
C VAL A 391 15.30 8.81 -15.46
N GLY A 392 15.65 9.29 -14.26
CA GLY A 392 14.81 10.23 -13.52
C GLY A 392 14.65 11.62 -14.16
N ASN A 393 15.49 11.96 -15.15
CA ASN A 393 15.44 13.24 -15.87
C ASN A 393 14.75 13.14 -17.25
N MET A 394 14.30 11.94 -17.62
CA MET A 394 13.66 11.77 -18.92
C MET A 394 12.32 12.51 -18.99
N SER A 395 12.11 13.27 -20.04
CA SER A 395 10.84 13.92 -20.35
C SER A 395 9.79 12.88 -20.77
N ASP A 396 8.53 13.27 -20.76
CA ASP A 396 7.45 12.38 -21.21
C ASP A 396 7.63 11.93 -22.67
N GLN A 397 8.14 12.82 -23.53
CA GLN A 397 8.47 12.48 -24.92
C GLN A 397 9.60 11.46 -25.02
N GLU A 398 10.62 11.57 -24.17
CA GLU A 398 11.71 10.59 -24.12
C GLU A 398 11.24 9.25 -23.55
N LEU A 399 10.29 9.23 -22.60
CA LEU A 399 9.69 8.00 -22.10
C LEU A 399 8.85 7.30 -23.17
N VAL A 400 8.08 8.04 -23.96
CA VAL A 400 7.35 7.49 -25.11
C VAL A 400 8.34 6.89 -26.11
N LYS A 401 9.37 7.66 -26.50
CA LYS A 401 10.42 7.19 -27.41
C LYS A 401 11.13 5.93 -26.86
N LEU A 402 11.38 5.84 -25.55
CA LEU A 402 11.97 4.68 -24.91
C LEU A 402 11.04 3.47 -25.00
N SER A 403 9.74 3.65 -24.71
CA SER A 403 8.73 2.60 -24.83
C SER A 403 8.62 2.06 -26.25
N ASP A 404 8.53 2.93 -27.24
CA ASP A 404 8.45 2.56 -28.66
C ASP A 404 9.70 1.78 -29.10
N ALA A 405 10.88 2.25 -28.66
CA ALA A 405 12.14 1.55 -28.98
C ALA A 405 12.21 0.16 -28.32
N LEU A 406 11.71 0.01 -27.07
CA LEU A 406 11.65 -1.30 -26.39
C LEU A 406 10.72 -2.29 -27.09
N GLN A 407 9.66 -1.81 -27.76
CA GLN A 407 8.72 -2.63 -28.51
C GLN A 407 9.24 -3.06 -29.88
N THR A 408 10.21 -2.32 -30.44
CA THR A 408 10.70 -2.54 -31.81
C THR A 408 12.11 -3.13 -31.87
N TYR A 409 12.84 -3.15 -30.75
CA TYR A 409 14.20 -3.69 -30.72
C TYR A 409 14.20 -5.23 -30.59
N GLU A 410 14.76 -5.91 -31.57
CA GLU A 410 14.80 -7.37 -31.63
C GLU A 410 16.07 -8.00 -30.97
N GLY A 411 16.93 -7.19 -30.39
CA GLY A 411 18.21 -7.62 -29.82
C GLY A 411 18.18 -8.06 -28.35
N PHE A 412 17.00 -8.24 -27.73
CA PHE A 412 16.84 -8.69 -26.35
C PHE A 412 16.59 -10.18 -26.22
#